data_c164a3b87881579d74828c3e7bef5dab
#
_entry.id   c164a3b87881579d74828c3e7bef5dab
#
_cell.length_a   1.000
_cell.length_b   1.000
_cell.length_c   1.000
_cell.angle_alpha   90.00
_cell.angle_beta   90.00
_cell.angle_gamma   90.00
#
_symmetry.space_group_name_H-M   'P 1'
#
loop_
_entity.id
_entity.type
_entity.pdbx_description
1 polymer ?
#
loop_
_entity_poly.entity_id
_entity_poly.type
_entity_poly.pdbx_seq_one_letter_code
_entity_poly.pdbx_strand_id
1 'polypeptide(L)'
;QLGLQIKSKTVILTNGTFLNGLIHVGEKQFGGGRVGEKASFGITENLTTLGFVSGRMKTGTPPRVDGRSLNYNKMEEQPGDTNPGRFSYLPSSPVLTNQRSCYVTYTNTKTHDLLREGFDRSPMFNGRIKSVGPRYCPSVEDKISRFSEKDRHQIFVEPEGWNTVEVYVNGFSTSLPEEIQYKALKSVPGFEDVKFFRPGYAIEYDYFPPTQLKHSLETKLVEGLFFAGQINGTTGYEEAASQGLMAGINASLKLSGKEPFILKRNEAYIGVLIDDLITKGTDEPYRMFTSRAEFRMLLRQDNADLRLTEISNNIGLASNDRLSIVMSKKKKTEHMIDFIKNLSVKPEAVSYTHLTLPTKA
;
A
#
# COMPACT_ATOMS: atom_id res chain seq x y z
N GLN A 1 3.93 -26.67 11.11
CA GLN A 1 4.41 -27.47 9.97
C GLN A 1 5.30 -28.61 10.50
N LEU A 2 5.13 -29.83 10.04
CA LEU A 2 5.89 -31.01 10.49
C LEU A 2 5.80 -31.32 12.01
N GLY A 3 4.78 -30.80 12.72
CA GLY A 3 4.59 -31.02 14.16
C GLY A 3 5.55 -30.23 15.06
N LEU A 4 6.40 -29.35 14.50
CA LEU A 4 7.30 -28.52 15.29
C LEU A 4 6.51 -27.51 16.12
N GLN A 5 6.77 -27.50 17.43
CA GLN A 5 6.22 -26.52 18.37
C GLN A 5 7.29 -25.48 18.73
N ILE A 6 6.96 -24.21 18.55
CA ILE A 6 7.83 -23.08 18.93
C ILE A 6 7.12 -22.32 20.05
N LYS A 7 7.77 -22.23 21.25
CA LYS A 7 7.28 -21.42 22.35
C LYS A 7 7.85 -20.00 22.23
N SER A 8 6.99 -19.00 22.31
CA SER A 8 7.37 -17.59 22.29
C SER A 8 6.54 -16.79 23.28
N LYS A 9 7.11 -15.71 23.81
CA LYS A 9 6.40 -14.79 24.70
C LYS A 9 5.48 -13.83 23.94
N THR A 10 5.83 -13.52 22.68
CA THR A 10 5.02 -12.70 21.79
C THR A 10 4.97 -13.32 20.39
N VAL A 11 3.87 -13.14 19.69
CA VAL A 11 3.64 -13.59 18.32
C VAL A 11 3.02 -12.45 17.52
N ILE A 12 3.51 -12.22 16.32
CA ILE A 12 2.93 -11.23 15.39
C ILE A 12 2.44 -11.98 14.14
N LEU A 13 1.13 -11.92 13.86
CA LEU A 13 0.55 -12.50 12.65
C LEU A 13 0.55 -11.47 11.52
N THR A 14 1.23 -11.84 10.42
CA THR A 14 1.41 -10.99 9.22
C THR A 14 1.08 -11.79 7.94
N ASN A 15 0.01 -12.55 7.99
CA ASN A 15 -0.33 -13.62 7.03
C ASN A 15 -0.78 -13.15 5.64
N GLY A 16 -0.89 -11.84 5.39
CA GLY A 16 -1.32 -11.32 4.09
C GLY A 16 -2.66 -11.90 3.64
N THR A 17 -2.71 -12.48 2.45
CA THR A 17 -3.89 -13.08 1.84
C THR A 17 -3.99 -14.60 2.04
N PHE A 18 -3.23 -15.16 3.00
CA PHE A 18 -3.06 -16.62 3.10
C PHE A 18 -4.13 -17.33 3.94
N LEU A 19 -4.77 -16.65 4.91
CA LEU A 19 -5.78 -17.29 5.78
C LEU A 19 -7.00 -17.71 4.97
N ASN A 20 -7.20 -19.03 4.86
CA ASN A 20 -8.27 -19.63 4.05
C ASN A 20 -8.34 -19.03 2.64
N GLY A 21 -7.16 -18.73 2.07
CA GLY A 21 -7.04 -18.07 0.78
C GLY A 21 -7.65 -18.90 -0.35
N LEU A 22 -8.49 -18.26 -1.17
CA LEU A 22 -9.18 -18.86 -2.31
C LEU A 22 -8.98 -17.99 -3.54
N ILE A 23 -8.28 -18.53 -4.54
CA ILE A 23 -7.99 -17.86 -5.80
C ILE A 23 -9.05 -18.16 -6.83
N HIS A 24 -9.45 -17.14 -7.60
CA HIS A 24 -10.47 -17.21 -8.65
C HIS A 24 -9.91 -16.71 -9.99
N VAL A 25 -10.04 -17.53 -11.03
CA VAL A 25 -9.75 -17.18 -12.43
C VAL A 25 -10.90 -17.70 -13.29
N GLY A 26 -11.80 -16.83 -13.71
CA GLY A 26 -13.05 -17.22 -14.34
C GLY A 26 -13.83 -18.22 -13.47
N GLU A 27 -14.17 -19.38 -14.04
CA GLU A 27 -14.88 -20.44 -13.34
C GLU A 27 -13.98 -21.29 -12.43
N LYS A 28 -12.65 -21.16 -12.56
CA LYS A 28 -11.70 -21.95 -11.78
C LYS A 28 -11.51 -21.36 -10.39
N GLN A 29 -11.52 -22.27 -9.39
CA GLN A 29 -11.23 -21.92 -8.00
C GLN A 29 -10.20 -22.91 -7.44
N PHE A 30 -9.23 -22.40 -6.70
CA PHE A 30 -8.24 -23.23 -6.02
C PHE A 30 -7.71 -22.56 -4.76
N GLY A 31 -7.42 -23.36 -3.74
CA GLY A 31 -6.84 -22.86 -2.49
C GLY A 31 -5.44 -22.34 -2.71
N GLY A 32 -5.19 -21.11 -2.27
CA GLY A 32 -3.87 -20.49 -2.34
C GLY A 32 -3.89 -19.14 -1.64
N GLY A 33 -2.77 -18.77 -1.04
CA GLY A 33 -2.58 -17.40 -0.54
C GLY A 33 -2.06 -16.47 -1.64
N ARG A 34 -1.34 -17.05 -2.60
CA ARG A 34 -0.82 -16.45 -3.81
C ARG A 34 -0.68 -17.54 -4.85
N VAL A 35 -0.66 -17.20 -6.16
CA VAL A 35 -0.43 -18.20 -7.21
C VAL A 35 0.88 -18.96 -6.96
N GLY A 36 0.78 -20.29 -6.93
CA GLY A 36 1.91 -21.18 -6.65
C GLY A 36 2.18 -21.42 -5.16
N GLU A 37 1.50 -20.75 -4.25
CA GLU A 37 1.70 -20.88 -2.81
C GLU A 37 0.40 -21.31 -2.12
N LYS A 38 0.48 -22.33 -1.25
CA LYS A 38 -0.67 -22.90 -0.57
C LYS A 38 -1.30 -21.92 0.44
N ALA A 39 -2.61 -21.97 0.59
CA ALA A 39 -3.31 -21.28 1.66
C ALA A 39 -2.92 -21.83 3.04
N SER A 40 -3.10 -20.99 4.06
CA SER A 40 -2.96 -21.38 5.48
C SER A 40 -4.34 -21.72 6.05
N PHE A 41 -4.51 -22.95 6.48
CA PHE A 41 -5.74 -23.45 7.11
C PHE A 41 -5.53 -23.69 8.60
N GLY A 42 -6.61 -23.63 9.37
CA GLY A 42 -6.63 -23.94 10.81
C GLY A 42 -6.32 -22.75 11.72
N ILE A 43 -5.69 -21.68 11.23
CA ILE A 43 -5.38 -20.49 12.05
C ILE A 43 -6.66 -19.72 12.36
N THR A 44 -7.50 -19.43 11.37
CA THR A 44 -8.78 -18.74 11.56
C THR A 44 -9.67 -19.51 12.51
N GLU A 45 -9.81 -20.80 12.33
CA GLU A 45 -10.63 -21.70 13.14
C GLU A 45 -10.15 -21.68 14.60
N ASN A 46 -8.85 -21.80 14.83
CA ASN A 46 -8.27 -21.72 16.17
C ASN A 46 -8.51 -20.36 16.83
N LEU A 47 -8.33 -19.27 16.12
CA LEU A 47 -8.60 -17.91 16.64
C LEU A 47 -10.11 -17.76 16.96
N THR A 48 -10.98 -18.28 16.12
CA THR A 48 -12.43 -18.25 16.35
C THR A 48 -12.82 -19.04 17.61
N THR A 49 -12.18 -20.17 17.89
CA THR A 49 -12.40 -20.92 19.15
C THR A 49 -11.94 -20.14 20.39
N LEU A 50 -10.99 -19.20 20.22
CA LEU A 50 -10.55 -18.28 21.28
C LEU A 50 -11.47 -17.06 21.42
N GLY A 51 -12.54 -16.96 20.63
CA GLY A 51 -13.54 -15.89 20.69
C GLY A 51 -13.31 -14.74 19.71
N PHE A 52 -12.33 -14.84 18.80
CA PHE A 52 -12.16 -13.82 17.76
C PHE A 52 -13.27 -13.91 16.70
N VAL A 53 -13.74 -12.75 16.26
CA VAL A 53 -14.64 -12.63 15.11
C VAL A 53 -13.81 -12.47 13.85
N SER A 54 -14.09 -13.24 12.82
CA SER A 54 -13.47 -13.15 11.51
C SER A 54 -14.47 -12.74 10.44
N GLY A 55 -13.98 -12.18 9.35
CA GLY A 55 -14.73 -11.88 8.15
C GLY A 55 -13.91 -12.26 6.90
N ARG A 56 -14.49 -12.05 5.72
CA ARG A 56 -13.77 -12.27 4.45
C ARG A 56 -13.65 -10.98 3.67
N MET A 57 -12.47 -10.76 3.11
CA MET A 57 -12.18 -9.68 2.16
C MET A 57 -11.66 -10.26 0.85
N LYS A 58 -11.69 -9.44 -0.18
CA LYS A 58 -11.20 -9.77 -1.51
C LYS A 58 -10.20 -8.72 -1.97
N THR A 59 -9.18 -9.17 -2.66
CA THR A 59 -8.31 -8.32 -3.49
C THR A 59 -8.07 -8.96 -4.84
N GLY A 60 -7.32 -8.30 -5.72
CA GLY A 60 -7.00 -8.84 -7.04
C GLY A 60 -5.61 -8.40 -7.49
N THR A 61 -5.14 -9.06 -8.52
CA THR A 61 -3.85 -8.77 -9.14
C THR A 61 -3.97 -8.87 -10.67
N PRO A 62 -3.22 -8.06 -11.42
CA PRO A 62 -3.18 -8.16 -12.88
C PRO A 62 -2.30 -9.31 -13.35
N PRO A 63 -2.35 -9.64 -14.65
CA PRO A 63 -1.42 -10.59 -15.26
C PRO A 63 0.04 -10.21 -15.08
N ARG A 64 0.91 -11.22 -15.10
CA ARG A 64 2.35 -11.07 -15.28
C ARG A 64 2.71 -11.53 -16.68
N VAL A 65 3.45 -10.69 -17.40
CA VAL A 65 3.79 -10.93 -18.80
C VAL A 65 5.29 -10.89 -19.03
N ASP A 66 5.73 -11.52 -20.11
CA ASP A 66 7.12 -11.45 -20.55
C ASP A 66 7.40 -10.11 -21.22
N GLY A 67 8.19 -9.25 -20.59
CA GLY A 67 8.55 -7.93 -21.10
C GLY A 67 9.26 -7.95 -22.45
N ARG A 68 9.90 -9.08 -22.83
CA ARG A 68 10.55 -9.25 -24.14
C ARG A 68 9.53 -9.40 -25.28
N SER A 69 8.28 -9.73 -24.97
CA SER A 69 7.19 -9.88 -25.92
C SER A 69 6.40 -8.60 -26.17
N LEU A 70 6.79 -7.49 -25.51
CA LEU A 70 6.11 -6.21 -25.61
C LEU A 70 6.79 -5.28 -26.61
N ASN A 71 5.99 -4.48 -27.31
CA ASN A 71 6.49 -3.43 -28.19
C ASN A 71 6.42 -2.07 -27.51
N TYR A 72 7.47 -1.71 -26.81
CA TYR A 72 7.57 -0.45 -26.05
C TYR A 72 7.51 0.81 -26.92
N ASN A 73 7.80 0.71 -28.23
CA ASN A 73 7.69 1.85 -29.17
C ASN A 73 6.24 2.34 -29.36
N LYS A 74 5.24 1.54 -28.96
CA LYS A 74 3.82 1.90 -28.98
C LYS A 74 3.30 2.40 -27.65
N MET A 75 4.18 2.61 -26.68
CA MET A 75 3.85 3.04 -25.31
C MET A 75 4.56 4.35 -25.01
N GLU A 76 4.02 5.09 -24.07
CA GLU A 76 4.63 6.31 -23.53
C GLU A 76 5.60 5.94 -22.41
N GLU A 77 6.88 6.28 -22.58
CA GLU A 77 7.89 6.06 -21.56
C GLU A 77 7.67 7.00 -20.36
N GLN A 78 7.71 6.43 -19.15
CA GLN A 78 7.69 7.16 -17.89
C GLN A 78 9.05 6.96 -17.21
N PRO A 79 10.03 7.82 -17.48
CA PRO A 79 11.34 7.75 -16.84
C PRO A 79 11.21 8.13 -15.36
N GLY A 80 12.20 7.72 -14.56
CA GLY A 80 12.33 8.22 -13.20
C GLY A 80 12.69 9.72 -13.17
N ASP A 81 12.66 10.28 -11.96
CA ASP A 81 13.01 11.69 -11.73
C ASP A 81 14.45 11.98 -12.15
N THR A 82 14.70 13.14 -12.78
CA THR A 82 16.05 13.59 -13.12
C THR A 82 16.92 13.81 -11.89
N ASN A 83 16.31 14.25 -10.79
CA ASN A 83 16.95 14.44 -9.49
C ASN A 83 16.16 13.65 -8.44
N PRO A 84 16.32 12.31 -8.36
CA PRO A 84 15.53 11.50 -7.47
C PRO A 84 15.83 11.84 -6.01
N GLY A 85 14.77 12.08 -5.25
CA GLY A 85 14.85 12.25 -3.81
C GLY A 85 15.29 10.97 -3.10
N ARG A 86 15.54 11.08 -1.79
CA ARG A 86 15.85 9.93 -0.93
C ARG A 86 14.66 9.65 -0.01
N PHE A 87 14.39 8.39 0.23
CA PHE A 87 13.42 7.97 1.26
C PHE A 87 14.04 7.88 2.67
N SER A 88 15.23 8.47 2.85
CA SER A 88 15.95 8.51 4.11
C SER A 88 16.52 9.90 4.36
N TYR A 89 16.44 10.33 5.62
CA TYR A 89 17.08 11.56 6.09
C TYR A 89 18.58 11.40 6.40
N LEU A 90 19.11 10.17 6.36
CA LEU A 90 20.52 9.93 6.65
C LEU A 90 21.39 10.40 5.47
N PRO A 91 22.43 11.22 5.71
CA PRO A 91 23.35 11.67 4.67
C PRO A 91 24.07 10.52 3.97
N SER A 92 24.28 9.41 4.68
CA SER A 92 24.94 8.19 4.17
C SER A 92 24.06 7.38 3.21
N SER A 93 22.77 7.69 3.07
CA SER A 93 21.91 6.98 2.12
C SER A 93 22.39 7.24 0.69
N PRO A 94 22.54 6.18 -0.13
CA PRO A 94 23.03 6.34 -1.49
C PRO A 94 22.06 7.18 -2.33
N VAL A 95 22.61 7.97 -3.24
CA VAL A 95 21.82 8.63 -4.29
C VAL A 95 21.47 7.58 -5.33
N LEU A 96 20.24 7.57 -5.79
CA LEU A 96 19.81 6.71 -6.87
C LEU A 96 20.42 7.22 -8.19
N THR A 97 21.36 6.48 -8.76
CA THR A 97 22.07 6.85 -9.99
C THR A 97 21.55 6.12 -11.22
N ASN A 98 20.87 4.98 -11.01
CA ASN A 98 20.34 4.17 -12.08
C ASN A 98 18.85 3.92 -11.83
N GLN A 99 18.02 4.21 -12.80
CA GLN A 99 16.57 4.08 -12.72
C GLN A 99 16.07 3.21 -13.88
N ARG A 100 14.94 2.56 -13.69
CA ARG A 100 14.26 1.76 -14.71
C ARG A 100 12.93 2.43 -15.01
N SER A 101 12.69 2.76 -16.30
CA SER A 101 11.45 3.36 -16.75
C SER A 101 10.28 2.39 -16.62
N CYS A 102 9.11 2.92 -16.28
CA CYS A 102 7.83 2.30 -16.56
C CYS A 102 7.30 2.81 -17.89
N TYR A 103 6.24 2.19 -18.39
CA TYR A 103 5.60 2.63 -19.62
C TYR A 103 4.09 2.75 -19.43
N VAL A 104 3.46 3.62 -20.20
CA VAL A 104 2.01 3.83 -20.16
C VAL A 104 1.42 3.47 -21.51
N THR A 105 0.33 2.74 -21.47
CA THR A 105 -0.55 2.48 -22.62
C THR A 105 -2.01 2.54 -22.16
N TYR A 106 -2.94 2.27 -23.07
CA TYR A 106 -4.37 2.41 -22.78
C TYR A 106 -5.15 1.23 -23.37
N THR A 107 -6.18 0.80 -22.66
CA THR A 107 -7.24 -0.01 -23.28
C THR A 107 -7.94 0.79 -24.39
N ASN A 108 -8.74 0.13 -25.20
CA ASN A 108 -9.56 0.72 -26.24
C ASN A 108 -10.93 0.02 -26.29
N THR A 109 -11.84 0.50 -27.12
CA THR A 109 -13.20 -0.06 -27.26
C THR A 109 -13.18 -1.55 -27.60
N LYS A 110 -12.28 -1.99 -28.51
CA LYS A 110 -12.11 -3.42 -28.83
C LYS A 110 -11.69 -4.24 -27.60
N THR A 111 -10.78 -3.70 -26.78
CA THR A 111 -10.37 -4.34 -25.52
C THR A 111 -11.57 -4.47 -24.58
N HIS A 112 -12.38 -3.42 -24.47
CA HIS A 112 -13.56 -3.41 -23.62
C HIS A 112 -14.61 -4.44 -24.08
N ASP A 113 -14.86 -4.56 -25.38
CA ASP A 113 -15.80 -5.52 -25.94
C ASP A 113 -15.35 -6.96 -25.66
N LEU A 114 -14.07 -7.26 -25.88
CA LEU A 114 -13.49 -8.57 -25.56
C LEU A 114 -13.59 -8.90 -24.06
N LEU A 115 -13.40 -7.94 -23.16
CA LEU A 115 -13.55 -8.16 -21.74
C LEU A 115 -15.02 -8.41 -21.34
N ARG A 116 -15.99 -7.71 -21.99
CA ARG A 116 -17.43 -7.92 -21.77
C ARG A 116 -17.89 -9.33 -22.14
N GLU A 117 -17.27 -9.97 -23.14
CA GLU A 117 -17.57 -11.39 -23.49
C GLU A 117 -17.38 -12.34 -22.30
N GLY A 118 -16.58 -11.97 -21.30
CA GLY A 118 -16.29 -12.79 -20.13
C GLY A 118 -17.09 -12.43 -18.89
N PHE A 119 -17.96 -11.41 -18.89
CA PHE A 119 -18.63 -10.92 -17.69
C PHE A 119 -19.53 -11.96 -17.01
N ASP A 120 -20.27 -12.76 -17.78
CA ASP A 120 -21.10 -13.83 -17.23
C ASP A 120 -20.28 -14.93 -16.54
N ARG A 121 -19.01 -15.03 -16.88
CA ARG A 121 -18.05 -16.00 -16.35
C ARG A 121 -17.16 -15.40 -15.25
N SER A 122 -17.30 -14.09 -14.99
CA SER A 122 -16.58 -13.41 -13.92
C SER A 122 -17.09 -13.82 -12.55
N PRO A 123 -16.23 -14.29 -11.64
CA PRO A 123 -16.64 -14.63 -10.28
C PRO A 123 -17.14 -13.41 -9.50
N MET A 124 -16.83 -12.20 -9.93
CA MET A 124 -17.32 -10.96 -9.35
C MET A 124 -18.76 -10.65 -9.72
N PHE A 125 -19.17 -10.95 -10.97
CA PHE A 125 -20.51 -10.62 -11.47
C PHE A 125 -21.50 -11.79 -11.33
N ASN A 126 -21.04 -13.03 -11.30
CA ASN A 126 -21.90 -14.19 -11.14
C ASN A 126 -22.20 -14.57 -9.66
N GLY A 127 -21.74 -13.75 -8.70
CA GLY A 127 -22.02 -13.92 -7.28
C GLY A 127 -21.20 -15.01 -6.56
N ARG A 128 -20.16 -15.56 -7.18
CA ARG A 128 -19.23 -16.51 -6.51
C ARG A 128 -18.40 -15.80 -5.45
N ILE A 129 -17.87 -14.62 -5.76
CA ILE A 129 -17.22 -13.74 -4.78
C ILE A 129 -18.31 -12.94 -4.07
N LYS A 130 -18.42 -13.15 -2.76
CA LYS A 130 -19.38 -12.45 -1.89
C LYS A 130 -18.70 -11.41 -1.00
N SER A 131 -17.38 -11.48 -0.88
CA SER A 131 -16.59 -10.60 -0.04
C SER A 131 -16.38 -9.21 -0.68
N VAL A 132 -16.20 -8.20 0.18
CA VAL A 132 -16.00 -6.82 -0.25
C VAL A 132 -14.57 -6.63 -0.74
N GLY A 133 -14.44 -6.01 -1.92
CA GLY A 133 -13.16 -5.63 -2.51
C GLY A 133 -12.78 -4.17 -2.25
N PRO A 134 -11.52 -3.79 -2.52
CA PRO A 134 -11.05 -2.43 -2.30
C PRO A 134 -11.71 -1.44 -3.27
N ARG A 135 -12.30 -0.38 -2.73
CA ARG A 135 -12.97 0.68 -3.50
C ARG A 135 -12.05 1.39 -4.51
N TYR A 136 -10.80 1.60 -4.13
CA TYR A 136 -9.84 2.44 -4.86
C TYR A 136 -8.89 1.67 -5.78
N CYS A 137 -9.05 0.36 -5.89
CA CYS A 137 -8.34 -0.48 -6.85
C CYS A 137 -9.33 -1.40 -7.56
N PRO A 138 -10.25 -0.83 -8.37
CA PRO A 138 -11.24 -1.63 -9.08
C PRO A 138 -10.56 -2.51 -10.12
N SER A 139 -11.11 -3.69 -10.36
CA SER A 139 -10.72 -4.53 -11.48
C SER A 139 -11.01 -3.84 -12.82
N VAL A 140 -10.41 -4.34 -13.91
CA VAL A 140 -10.69 -3.77 -15.22
C VAL A 140 -12.16 -3.97 -15.61
N GLU A 141 -12.78 -5.09 -15.21
CA GLU A 141 -14.21 -5.34 -15.37
C GLU A 141 -15.06 -4.29 -14.66
N ASP A 142 -14.72 -3.95 -13.40
CA ASP A 142 -15.39 -2.88 -12.64
C ASP A 142 -15.27 -1.52 -13.33
N LYS A 143 -14.07 -1.21 -13.85
CA LYS A 143 -13.83 0.06 -14.56
C LYS A 143 -14.72 0.17 -15.80
N ILE A 144 -14.78 -0.88 -16.60
CA ILE A 144 -15.57 -0.90 -17.84
C ILE A 144 -17.06 -0.89 -17.57
N SER A 145 -17.51 -1.51 -16.48
CA SER A 145 -18.91 -1.51 -16.07
C SER A 145 -19.35 -0.18 -15.50
N ARG A 146 -18.57 0.40 -14.57
CA ARG A 146 -18.93 1.65 -13.86
C ARG A 146 -18.68 2.93 -14.67
N PHE A 147 -17.72 2.88 -15.58
CA PHE A 147 -17.29 4.01 -16.41
C PHE A 147 -17.41 3.64 -17.90
N SER A 148 -18.59 3.15 -18.27
CA SER A 148 -18.87 2.64 -19.63
C SER A 148 -18.78 3.72 -20.71
N GLU A 149 -18.88 5.00 -20.33
CA GLU A 149 -18.74 6.17 -21.19
C GLU A 149 -17.27 6.47 -21.58
N LYS A 150 -16.31 5.83 -20.91
CA LYS A 150 -14.89 6.04 -21.20
C LYS A 150 -14.40 5.06 -22.28
N ASP A 151 -13.83 5.59 -23.33
CA ASP A 151 -13.29 4.81 -24.44
C ASP A 151 -11.98 4.10 -24.11
N ARG A 152 -11.30 4.53 -23.03
CA ARG A 152 -10.00 3.99 -22.63
C ARG A 152 -9.75 4.09 -21.13
N HIS A 153 -8.97 3.14 -20.62
CA HIS A 153 -8.41 3.16 -19.27
C HIS A 153 -6.91 3.01 -19.35
N GLN A 154 -6.21 3.74 -18.48
CA GLN A 154 -4.76 3.72 -18.40
C GLN A 154 -4.24 2.40 -17.85
N ILE A 155 -3.15 1.90 -18.45
CA ILE A 155 -2.38 0.75 -18.02
C ILE A 155 -0.94 1.19 -17.83
N PHE A 156 -0.37 0.88 -16.66
CA PHE A 156 1.06 1.02 -16.41
C PHE A 156 1.75 -0.33 -16.62
N VAL A 157 2.83 -0.30 -17.36
CA VAL A 157 3.68 -1.45 -17.70
C VAL A 157 4.93 -1.34 -16.83
N GLU A 158 4.95 -2.11 -15.74
CA GLU A 158 5.92 -1.95 -14.65
C GLU A 158 6.85 -3.15 -14.58
N PRO A 159 8.16 -3.00 -14.82
CA PRO A 159 9.13 -4.06 -14.57
C PRO A 159 9.14 -4.48 -13.10
N GLU A 160 9.01 -5.77 -12.79
CA GLU A 160 8.99 -6.25 -11.40
C GLU A 160 10.36 -6.23 -10.69
N GLY A 161 11.45 -5.98 -11.41
CA GLY A 161 12.77 -5.87 -10.82
C GLY A 161 13.88 -5.75 -11.86
N TRP A 162 15.11 -5.60 -11.40
CA TRP A 162 16.28 -5.41 -12.25
C TRP A 162 16.69 -6.68 -13.01
N ASN A 163 16.57 -7.85 -12.38
CA ASN A 163 17.10 -9.13 -12.87
C ASN A 163 15.98 -10.06 -13.36
N THR A 164 14.81 -9.53 -13.71
CA THR A 164 13.68 -10.29 -14.23
C THR A 164 13.16 -9.68 -15.51
N VAL A 165 12.62 -10.51 -16.39
CA VAL A 165 11.87 -10.12 -17.59
C VAL A 165 10.38 -10.00 -17.31
N GLU A 166 9.97 -10.28 -16.08
CA GLU A 166 8.57 -10.25 -15.65
C GLU A 166 8.08 -8.80 -15.50
N VAL A 167 6.93 -8.53 -16.08
CA VAL A 167 6.29 -7.21 -16.10
C VAL A 167 4.91 -7.31 -15.47
N TYR A 168 4.62 -6.38 -14.57
CA TYR A 168 3.35 -6.17 -13.91
C TYR A 168 2.48 -5.23 -14.74
N VAL A 169 1.26 -5.66 -15.09
CA VAL A 169 0.33 -4.88 -15.93
C VAL A 169 -0.64 -4.11 -15.04
N ASN A 170 -0.15 -3.07 -14.36
CA ASN A 170 -0.94 -2.30 -13.41
C ASN A 170 -2.10 -1.58 -14.10
N GLY A 171 -3.27 -1.65 -13.47
CA GLY A 171 -4.51 -1.13 -14.05
C GLY A 171 -5.35 -2.16 -14.79
N PHE A 172 -4.81 -3.37 -15.03
CA PHE A 172 -5.49 -4.50 -15.66
C PHE A 172 -5.75 -5.66 -14.68
N SER A 173 -5.97 -5.36 -13.40
CA SER A 173 -6.38 -6.36 -12.42
C SER A 173 -7.71 -6.98 -12.83
N THR A 174 -7.79 -8.30 -12.85
CA THR A 174 -8.97 -9.01 -13.36
C THR A 174 -9.08 -10.41 -12.80
N SER A 175 -10.31 -10.92 -12.72
CA SER A 175 -10.63 -12.31 -12.40
C SER A 175 -11.32 -13.06 -13.53
N LEU A 176 -11.39 -12.48 -14.72
CA LEU A 176 -11.95 -13.10 -15.92
C LEU A 176 -11.20 -14.39 -16.29
N PRO A 177 -11.81 -15.27 -17.10
CA PRO A 177 -11.13 -16.43 -17.66
C PRO A 177 -9.84 -16.05 -18.37
N GLU A 178 -8.81 -16.89 -18.24
CA GLU A 178 -7.47 -16.62 -18.78
C GLU A 178 -7.46 -16.32 -20.28
N GLU A 179 -8.27 -17.05 -21.07
CA GLU A 179 -8.37 -16.84 -22.52
C GLU A 179 -8.96 -15.47 -22.87
N ILE A 180 -9.88 -14.96 -22.05
CA ILE A 180 -10.45 -13.62 -22.22
C ILE A 180 -9.40 -12.55 -21.89
N GLN A 181 -8.69 -12.71 -20.77
CA GLN A 181 -7.60 -11.82 -20.39
C GLN A 181 -6.55 -11.73 -21.51
N TYR A 182 -6.16 -12.88 -22.07
CA TYR A 182 -5.16 -12.97 -23.12
C TYR A 182 -5.62 -12.29 -24.41
N LYS A 183 -6.85 -12.59 -24.88
CA LYS A 183 -7.44 -11.95 -26.07
C LYS A 183 -7.53 -10.43 -25.92
N ALA A 184 -8.00 -9.98 -24.75
CA ALA A 184 -8.17 -8.57 -24.47
C ALA A 184 -6.83 -7.83 -24.42
N LEU A 185 -5.81 -8.39 -23.75
CA LEU A 185 -4.48 -7.76 -23.71
C LEU A 185 -3.84 -7.68 -25.11
N LYS A 186 -4.00 -8.68 -25.95
CA LYS A 186 -3.50 -8.62 -27.35
C LYS A 186 -4.09 -7.48 -28.17
N SER A 187 -5.22 -6.91 -27.77
CA SER A 187 -5.83 -5.74 -28.43
C SER A 187 -5.33 -4.40 -27.89
N VAL A 188 -4.52 -4.40 -26.83
CA VAL A 188 -3.92 -3.20 -26.25
C VAL A 188 -2.65 -2.83 -27.04
N PRO A 189 -2.45 -1.55 -27.41
CA PRO A 189 -1.24 -1.11 -28.10
C PRO A 189 0.04 -1.51 -27.35
N GLY A 190 0.95 -2.18 -28.06
CA GLY A 190 2.21 -2.68 -27.53
C GLY A 190 2.14 -4.09 -26.92
N PHE A 191 0.94 -4.71 -26.85
CA PHE A 191 0.73 -6.05 -26.33
C PHE A 191 0.35 -7.09 -27.42
N GLU A 192 0.46 -6.76 -28.67
CA GLU A 192 -0.02 -7.60 -29.78
C GLU A 192 0.57 -9.03 -29.76
N ASP A 193 1.84 -9.14 -29.33
CA ASP A 193 2.58 -10.40 -29.25
C ASP A 193 2.80 -10.88 -27.80
N VAL A 194 2.02 -10.35 -26.85
CA VAL A 194 2.19 -10.61 -25.42
C VAL A 194 2.22 -12.10 -25.09
N LYS A 195 3.13 -12.49 -24.22
CA LYS A 195 3.21 -13.82 -23.61
C LYS A 195 2.98 -13.71 -22.10
N PHE A 196 2.10 -14.55 -21.56
CA PHE A 196 1.80 -14.59 -20.13
C PHE A 196 2.78 -15.50 -19.40
N PHE A 197 3.23 -15.04 -18.24
CA PHE A 197 3.76 -15.90 -17.20
C PHE A 197 2.63 -16.41 -16.28
N ARG A 198 1.71 -15.51 -15.94
CA ARG A 198 0.57 -15.80 -15.07
C ARG A 198 -0.64 -14.93 -15.42
N PRO A 199 -1.86 -15.46 -15.39
CA PRO A 199 -3.06 -14.66 -15.53
C PRO A 199 -3.28 -13.77 -14.28
N GLY A 200 -4.07 -12.73 -14.43
CA GLY A 200 -4.68 -12.02 -13.32
C GLY A 200 -5.66 -12.92 -12.56
N TYR A 201 -5.87 -12.61 -11.28
CA TYR A 201 -6.82 -13.36 -10.45
C TYR A 201 -7.39 -12.48 -9.34
N ALA A 202 -8.57 -12.84 -8.84
CA ALA A 202 -9.05 -12.39 -7.56
C ALA A 202 -8.69 -13.41 -6.47
N ILE A 203 -8.50 -12.92 -5.25
CA ILE A 203 -8.29 -13.77 -4.08
C ILE A 203 -9.18 -13.30 -2.95
N GLU A 204 -9.90 -14.24 -2.35
CA GLU A 204 -10.61 -14.08 -1.08
C GLU A 204 -9.77 -14.65 0.05
N TYR A 205 -9.78 -13.98 1.19
CA TYR A 205 -9.00 -14.37 2.37
C TYR A 205 -9.71 -13.91 3.65
N ASP A 206 -9.39 -14.56 4.77
CA ASP A 206 -9.95 -14.18 6.06
C ASP A 206 -9.18 -13.00 6.65
N TYR A 207 -9.94 -12.11 7.31
CA TYR A 207 -9.42 -11.01 8.11
C TYR A 207 -10.13 -10.97 9.47
N PHE A 208 -9.60 -10.21 10.39
CA PHE A 208 -10.19 -10.00 11.71
C PHE A 208 -10.47 -8.51 11.89
N PRO A 209 -11.73 -8.12 12.23
CA PRO A 209 -12.07 -6.73 12.50
C PRO A 209 -11.09 -6.12 13.51
N PRO A 210 -10.39 -5.02 13.15
CA PRO A 210 -9.31 -4.46 13.97
C PRO A 210 -9.79 -3.82 15.28
N THR A 211 -11.09 -3.66 15.46
CA THR A 211 -11.71 -3.26 16.74
C THR A 211 -11.42 -4.24 17.87
N GLN A 212 -10.95 -5.45 17.56
CA GLN A 212 -10.51 -6.46 18.54
C GLN A 212 -9.08 -6.24 19.04
N LEU A 213 -8.40 -5.18 18.56
CA LEU A 213 -7.03 -4.83 18.94
C LEU A 213 -7.01 -3.64 19.89
N LYS A 214 -5.91 -3.54 20.64
CA LYS A 214 -5.49 -2.32 21.36
C LYS A 214 -4.72 -1.40 20.39
N HIS A 215 -4.51 -0.13 20.75
CA HIS A 215 -3.71 0.81 19.93
C HIS A 215 -2.25 0.37 19.73
N SER A 216 -1.76 -0.55 20.55
CA SER A 216 -0.47 -1.21 20.39
C SER A 216 -0.45 -2.29 19.28
N LEU A 217 -1.60 -2.58 18.67
CA LEU A 217 -1.87 -3.71 17.76
C LEU A 217 -1.83 -5.09 18.45
N GLU A 218 -1.71 -5.13 19.79
CA GLU A 218 -1.93 -6.34 20.58
C GLU A 218 -3.42 -6.68 20.59
N THR A 219 -3.75 -7.96 20.52
CA THR A 219 -5.15 -8.40 20.63
C THR A 219 -5.71 -8.18 22.05
N LYS A 220 -7.02 -7.91 22.14
CA LYS A 220 -7.70 -7.75 23.43
C LYS A 220 -7.92 -9.08 24.14
N LEU A 221 -8.04 -10.17 23.37
CA LEU A 221 -8.41 -11.49 23.88
C LEU A 221 -7.20 -12.33 24.31
N VAL A 222 -6.08 -12.22 23.61
CA VAL A 222 -4.88 -13.03 23.87
C VAL A 222 -3.68 -12.12 24.08
N GLU A 223 -3.14 -12.19 25.29
CA GLU A 223 -1.96 -11.43 25.66
C GLU A 223 -0.72 -11.88 24.88
N GLY A 224 0.08 -10.91 24.40
CA GLY A 224 1.28 -11.17 23.62
C GLY A 224 1.04 -11.55 22.16
N LEU A 225 -0.21 -11.57 21.69
CA LEU A 225 -0.56 -11.80 20.30
C LEU A 225 -0.85 -10.47 19.60
N PHE A 226 -0.17 -10.20 18.48
CA PHE A 226 -0.30 -8.98 17.68
C PHE A 226 -0.73 -9.32 16.26
N PHE A 227 -1.56 -8.44 15.66
CA PHE A 227 -1.95 -8.55 14.25
C PHE A 227 -1.44 -7.33 13.48
N ALA A 228 -0.88 -7.56 12.27
CA ALA A 228 -0.39 -6.49 11.44
C ALA A 228 -0.59 -6.78 9.93
N GLY A 229 -1.00 -5.77 9.19
CA GLY A 229 -1.21 -5.84 7.75
C GLY A 229 -2.63 -6.27 7.37
N GLN A 230 -2.76 -7.06 6.30
CA GLN A 230 -4.06 -7.41 5.72
C GLN A 230 -4.99 -8.18 6.66
N ILE A 231 -4.47 -8.86 7.66
CA ILE A 231 -5.26 -9.51 8.71
C ILE A 231 -6.20 -8.53 9.41
N ASN A 232 -5.86 -7.25 9.42
CA ASN A 232 -6.64 -6.15 10.04
C ASN A 232 -7.57 -5.45 9.02
N GLY A 233 -7.80 -6.05 7.86
CA GLY A 233 -8.67 -5.48 6.84
C GLY A 233 -8.09 -4.28 6.10
N THR A 234 -6.77 -4.17 5.99
CA THR A 234 -6.09 -3.15 5.18
C THR A 234 -5.63 -3.73 3.84
N THR A 235 -5.47 -2.87 2.83
CA THR A 235 -4.79 -3.21 1.57
C THR A 235 -3.78 -2.13 1.24
N GLY A 236 -2.55 -2.53 0.93
CA GLY A 236 -1.44 -1.65 0.55
C GLY A 236 -0.18 -1.97 1.33
N TYR A 237 0.94 -1.76 0.67
CA TYR A 237 2.26 -2.04 1.24
C TYR A 237 2.59 -1.11 2.41
N GLU A 238 2.21 0.15 2.28
CA GLU A 238 2.45 1.20 3.27
C GLU A 238 1.69 0.94 4.57
N GLU A 239 0.43 0.51 4.45
CA GLU A 239 -0.38 0.13 5.60
C GLU A 239 0.18 -1.10 6.31
N ALA A 240 0.62 -2.11 5.55
CA ALA A 240 1.20 -3.32 6.11
C ALA A 240 2.55 -3.05 6.80
N ALA A 241 3.43 -2.26 6.15
CA ALA A 241 4.72 -1.87 6.71
C ALA A 241 4.56 -1.07 8.01
N SER A 242 3.64 -0.11 8.04
CA SER A 242 3.35 0.71 9.21
C SER A 242 2.87 -0.12 10.40
N GLN A 243 1.92 -1.03 10.15
CA GLN A 243 1.40 -1.91 11.19
C GLN A 243 2.45 -2.90 11.68
N GLY A 244 3.22 -3.50 10.75
CA GLY A 244 4.31 -4.42 11.09
C GLY A 244 5.37 -3.77 11.96
N LEU A 245 5.77 -2.52 11.63
CA LEU A 245 6.71 -1.74 12.42
C LEU A 245 6.18 -1.50 13.84
N MET A 246 4.94 -1.02 13.98
CA MET A 246 4.33 -0.71 15.28
C MET A 246 4.11 -1.97 16.13
N ALA A 247 3.65 -3.06 15.53
CA ALA A 247 3.50 -4.34 16.23
C ALA A 247 4.86 -4.86 16.72
N GLY A 248 5.91 -4.78 15.90
CA GLY A 248 7.27 -5.17 16.29
C GLY A 248 7.84 -4.36 17.44
N ILE A 249 7.68 -3.02 17.39
CA ILE A 249 8.09 -2.12 18.48
C ILE A 249 7.36 -2.50 19.77
N ASN A 250 6.03 -2.62 19.71
CA ASN A 250 5.23 -2.88 20.92
C ASN A 250 5.43 -4.29 21.49
N ALA A 251 5.66 -5.29 20.64
CA ALA A 251 6.07 -6.62 21.09
C ALA A 251 7.40 -6.59 21.85
N SER A 252 8.39 -5.84 21.33
CA SER A 252 9.70 -5.66 21.98
C SER A 252 9.60 -4.90 23.31
N LEU A 253 8.83 -3.81 23.35
CA LEU A 253 8.61 -3.03 24.57
C LEU A 253 7.91 -3.87 25.65
N LYS A 254 6.90 -4.66 25.28
CA LYS A 254 6.22 -5.60 26.16
C LYS A 254 7.19 -6.62 26.78
N LEU A 255 8.07 -7.20 25.97
CA LEU A 255 9.10 -8.13 26.46
C LEU A 255 10.07 -7.49 27.44
N SER A 256 10.28 -6.19 27.30
CA SER A 256 11.14 -5.38 28.17
C SER A 256 10.43 -4.81 29.39
N GLY A 257 9.13 -5.11 29.60
CA GLY A 257 8.32 -4.56 30.67
C GLY A 257 8.08 -3.05 30.58
N LYS A 258 8.15 -2.49 29.37
CA LYS A 258 7.94 -1.07 29.11
C LYS A 258 6.53 -0.78 28.62
N GLU A 259 6.08 0.47 28.81
CA GLU A 259 4.80 0.94 28.29
C GLU A 259 4.71 0.86 26.76
N PRO A 260 3.52 0.62 26.20
CA PRO A 260 3.32 0.59 24.77
C PRO A 260 3.64 1.93 24.11
N PHE A 261 4.27 1.87 22.95
CA PHE A 261 4.50 3.02 22.09
C PHE A 261 3.30 3.24 21.18
N ILE A 262 2.61 4.35 21.34
CA ILE A 262 1.40 4.71 20.61
C ILE A 262 1.60 6.10 20.00
N LEU A 263 1.53 6.18 18.68
CA LEU A 263 1.54 7.45 17.95
C LEU A 263 0.11 8.01 17.85
N LYS A 264 -0.05 9.28 18.18
CA LYS A 264 -1.32 9.99 18.08
C LYS A 264 -1.60 10.47 16.66
N ARG A 265 -2.86 10.81 16.38
CA ARG A 265 -3.31 11.32 15.07
C ARG A 265 -2.62 12.61 14.62
N ASN A 266 -2.16 13.44 15.56
CA ASN A 266 -1.41 14.68 15.29
C ASN A 266 0.11 14.48 15.25
N GLU A 267 0.59 13.26 15.48
CA GLU A 267 2.02 12.94 15.48
C GLU A 267 2.48 12.26 14.20
N ALA A 268 1.65 11.36 13.65
CA ALA A 268 2.02 10.62 12.45
C ALA A 268 0.80 10.08 11.68
N TYR A 269 0.95 9.85 10.36
CA TYR A 269 -0.05 9.11 9.58
C TYR A 269 -0.24 7.68 10.08
N ILE A 270 0.80 7.06 10.65
CA ILE A 270 0.69 5.75 11.33
C ILE A 270 -0.30 5.83 12.50
N GLY A 271 -0.28 6.94 13.26
CA GLY A 271 -1.25 7.18 14.33
C GLY A 271 -2.68 7.30 13.80
N VAL A 272 -2.88 8.03 12.70
CA VAL A 272 -4.20 8.14 12.05
C VAL A 272 -4.69 6.77 11.56
N LEU A 273 -3.81 5.99 10.91
CA LEU A 273 -4.11 4.64 10.43
C LEU A 273 -4.60 3.74 11.57
N ILE A 274 -3.81 3.61 12.62
CA ILE A 274 -4.10 2.68 13.71
C ILE A 274 -5.36 3.12 14.46
N ASP A 275 -5.50 4.41 14.72
CA ASP A 275 -6.68 4.93 15.38
C ASP A 275 -7.97 4.71 14.58
N ASP A 276 -7.95 4.97 13.26
CA ASP A 276 -9.09 4.67 12.38
C ASP A 276 -9.46 3.18 12.41
N LEU A 277 -8.47 2.29 12.31
CA LEU A 277 -8.71 0.84 12.33
C LEU A 277 -9.39 0.38 13.63
N ILE A 278 -8.90 0.84 14.75
CA ILE A 278 -9.33 0.36 16.08
C ILE A 278 -10.65 0.97 16.51
N THR A 279 -10.89 2.24 16.18
CA THR A 279 -12.09 2.97 16.62
C THR A 279 -13.25 2.86 15.65
N LYS A 280 -12.99 2.87 14.35
CA LYS A 280 -14.02 2.84 13.29
C LYS A 280 -14.24 1.43 12.72
N GLY A 281 -13.23 0.56 12.81
CA GLY A 281 -13.25 -0.74 12.15
C GLY A 281 -13.07 -0.64 10.64
N THR A 282 -13.35 -1.73 9.93
CA THR A 282 -13.21 -1.83 8.47
C THR A 282 -14.38 -2.61 7.88
N ASP A 283 -15.27 -1.90 7.17
CA ASP A 283 -16.37 -2.53 6.40
C ASP A 283 -15.91 -2.88 4.97
N GLU A 284 -14.88 -2.21 4.48
CA GLU A 284 -14.19 -2.44 3.21
C GLU A 284 -12.67 -2.38 3.42
N PRO A 285 -11.85 -2.96 2.54
CA PRO A 285 -10.40 -2.89 2.66
C PRO A 285 -9.91 -1.44 2.81
N TYR A 286 -9.32 -1.15 3.97
CA TYR A 286 -8.86 0.20 4.33
C TYR A 286 -7.62 0.60 3.51
N ARG A 287 -7.63 1.85 3.03
CA ARG A 287 -6.46 2.53 2.45
C ARG A 287 -6.26 3.87 3.12
N MET A 288 -4.99 4.22 3.34
CA MET A 288 -4.60 5.52 3.88
C MET A 288 -4.61 6.59 2.81
N PHE A 289 -5.30 7.70 3.08
CA PHE A 289 -5.31 8.90 2.25
C PHE A 289 -5.05 10.13 3.11
N THR A 290 -4.45 11.16 2.52
CA THR A 290 -4.20 12.42 3.20
C THR A 290 -5.48 13.08 3.73
N SER A 291 -6.63 12.83 3.07
CA SER A 291 -7.93 13.32 3.50
C SER A 291 -8.43 12.73 4.83
N ARG A 292 -7.86 11.61 5.28
CA ARG A 292 -8.21 11.00 6.58
C ARG A 292 -7.53 11.69 7.76
N ALA A 293 -6.49 12.49 7.52
CA ALA A 293 -5.74 13.18 8.55
C ALA A 293 -6.24 14.62 8.75
N GLU A 294 -6.72 14.94 9.93
CA GLU A 294 -7.15 16.28 10.35
C GLU A 294 -5.98 17.25 10.34
N PHE A 295 -4.81 16.76 10.76
CA PHE A 295 -3.57 17.54 10.90
C PHE A 295 -2.65 17.42 9.68
N ARG A 296 -3.17 17.20 8.47
CA ARG A 296 -2.37 16.97 7.25
C ARG A 296 -1.40 18.11 6.91
N MET A 297 -1.70 19.33 7.33
CA MET A 297 -0.78 20.46 7.15
C MET A 297 0.45 20.37 8.06
N LEU A 298 0.33 19.70 9.21
CA LEU A 298 1.40 19.45 10.15
C LEU A 298 2.16 18.16 9.82
N LEU A 299 1.44 17.12 9.37
CA LEU A 299 1.98 15.79 9.09
C LEU A 299 2.61 15.73 7.70
N ARG A 300 3.76 16.39 7.53
CA ARG A 300 4.49 16.44 6.26
C ARG A 300 5.67 15.48 6.28
N GLN A 301 6.03 14.93 5.09
CA GLN A 301 7.24 14.10 4.99
C GLN A 301 8.50 14.93 5.24
N ASP A 302 8.53 16.19 4.85
CA ASP A 302 9.67 17.09 4.96
C ASP A 302 10.04 17.48 6.41
N ASN A 303 9.14 17.27 7.38
CA ASN A 303 9.34 17.51 8.80
C ASN A 303 9.21 16.25 9.68
N ALA A 304 9.10 15.07 9.08
CA ALA A 304 8.91 13.83 9.83
C ALA A 304 10.09 13.53 10.76
N ASP A 305 11.30 13.86 10.34
CA ASP A 305 12.50 13.73 11.17
C ASP A 305 12.43 14.59 12.44
N LEU A 306 11.97 15.83 12.32
CA LEU A 306 11.83 16.75 13.46
C LEU A 306 10.76 16.28 14.46
N ARG A 307 9.70 15.62 13.98
CA ARG A 307 8.59 15.16 14.83
C ARG A 307 8.87 13.80 15.48
N LEU A 308 9.56 12.89 14.79
CA LEU A 308 9.59 11.48 15.16
C LEU A 308 10.97 10.98 15.64
N THR A 309 12.09 11.65 15.31
CA THR A 309 13.41 11.11 15.65
C THR A 309 13.67 11.07 17.15
N GLU A 310 13.31 12.12 17.89
CA GLU A 310 13.54 12.18 19.34
C GLU A 310 12.76 11.07 20.07
N ILE A 311 11.46 10.92 19.77
CA ILE A 311 10.64 9.88 20.39
C ILE A 311 11.09 8.47 19.98
N SER A 312 11.56 8.32 18.73
CA SER A 312 12.12 7.07 18.21
C SER A 312 13.46 6.71 18.88
N ASN A 313 14.30 7.70 19.19
CA ASN A 313 15.55 7.49 19.94
C ASN A 313 15.27 7.05 21.39
N ASN A 314 14.28 7.67 22.04
CA ASN A 314 13.91 7.35 23.44
C ASN A 314 13.47 5.89 23.62
N ILE A 315 12.89 5.28 22.59
CA ILE A 315 12.53 3.85 22.60
C ILE A 315 13.66 2.94 22.09
N GLY A 316 14.82 3.52 21.71
CA GLY A 316 15.98 2.78 21.23
C GLY A 316 15.96 2.38 19.76
N LEU A 317 15.06 2.96 18.95
CA LEU A 317 14.92 2.63 17.52
C LEU A 317 15.83 3.51 16.64
N ALA A 318 15.85 4.84 16.85
CA ALA A 318 16.75 5.74 16.15
C ALA A 318 18.09 5.85 16.87
N SER A 319 19.19 5.85 16.09
CA SER A 319 20.56 6.00 16.63
C SER A 319 20.81 7.40 17.20
N ASN A 320 21.81 7.52 18.10
CA ASN A 320 22.26 8.80 18.61
C ASN A 320 22.81 9.72 17.52
N ASP A 321 23.47 9.16 16.48
CA ASP A 321 23.94 9.93 15.32
C ASP A 321 22.77 10.58 14.58
N ARG A 322 21.69 9.82 14.34
CA ARG A 322 20.49 10.35 13.74
C ARG A 322 19.86 11.46 14.59
N LEU A 323 19.78 11.26 15.89
CA LEU A 323 19.29 12.29 16.81
C LEU A 323 20.15 13.54 16.76
N SER A 324 21.48 13.42 16.78
CA SER A 324 22.40 14.57 16.73
C SER A 324 22.23 15.40 15.46
N ILE A 325 22.04 14.74 14.30
CA ILE A 325 21.76 15.40 13.01
C ILE A 325 20.47 16.22 13.10
N VAL A 326 19.41 15.64 13.64
CA VAL A 326 18.11 16.33 13.77
C VAL A 326 18.17 17.48 14.75
N MET A 327 18.83 17.32 15.90
CA MET A 327 19.03 18.40 16.87
C MET A 327 19.86 19.56 16.29
N SER A 328 20.89 19.26 15.50
CA SER A 328 21.66 20.28 14.77
C SER A 328 20.79 21.02 13.75
N LYS A 329 19.95 20.30 12.99
CA LYS A 329 19.00 20.89 12.04
C LYS A 329 18.02 21.84 12.76
N LYS A 330 17.45 21.40 13.88
CA LYS A 330 16.53 22.20 14.70
C LYS A 330 17.18 23.50 15.15
N LYS A 331 18.36 23.40 15.75
CA LYS A 331 19.14 24.59 16.22
C LYS A 331 19.45 25.57 15.09
N LYS A 332 19.88 25.07 13.91
CA LYS A 332 20.16 25.93 12.75
C LYS A 332 18.89 26.62 12.23
N THR A 333 17.77 25.93 12.25
CA THR A 333 16.47 26.49 11.85
C THR A 333 16.03 27.60 12.81
N GLU A 334 16.11 27.37 14.11
CA GLU A 334 15.80 28.36 15.15
C GLU A 334 16.68 29.61 15.00
N HIS A 335 17.99 29.41 14.85
CA HIS A 335 18.93 30.53 14.64
C HIS A 335 18.61 31.33 13.37
N MET A 336 18.24 30.66 12.26
CA MET A 336 17.88 31.35 11.02
C MET A 336 16.57 32.14 11.19
N ILE A 337 15.59 31.59 11.89
CA ILE A 337 14.32 32.26 12.18
C ILE A 337 14.59 33.53 13.01
N ASP A 338 15.43 33.43 14.03
CA ASP A 338 15.78 34.58 14.88
C ASP A 338 16.57 35.65 14.10
N PHE A 339 17.50 35.21 13.23
CA PHE A 339 18.21 36.12 12.32
C PHE A 339 17.25 36.89 11.42
N ILE A 340 16.30 36.19 10.76
CA ILE A 340 15.33 36.82 9.85
C ILE A 340 14.40 37.78 10.61
N LYS A 341 13.93 37.40 11.81
CA LYS A 341 13.10 38.31 12.64
C LYS A 341 13.77 39.61 13.00
N ASN A 342 15.09 39.59 13.14
CA ASN A 342 15.89 40.78 13.50
C ASN A 342 16.45 41.51 12.27
N LEU A 343 16.21 41.00 11.06
CA LEU A 343 16.65 41.62 9.82
C LEU A 343 15.66 42.67 9.36
N SER A 344 16.11 43.93 9.33
CA SER A 344 15.34 45.03 8.73
C SER A 344 15.86 45.31 7.30
N VAL A 345 14.93 45.24 6.35
CA VAL A 345 15.21 45.58 4.95
C VAL A 345 14.58 46.94 4.63
N LYS A 346 15.37 47.87 4.08
CA LYS A 346 14.83 49.16 3.67
C LYS A 346 13.80 48.99 2.55
N PRO A 347 12.70 49.76 2.54
CA PRO A 347 11.65 49.65 1.52
C PRO A 347 12.16 49.73 0.08
N GLU A 348 13.21 50.55 -0.15
CA GLU A 348 13.84 50.75 -1.45
C GLU A 348 14.54 49.48 -2.01
N ALA A 349 14.87 48.52 -1.15
CA ALA A 349 15.50 47.27 -1.53
C ALA A 349 14.45 46.18 -1.84
N VAL A 350 13.15 46.44 -1.62
CA VAL A 350 12.07 45.51 -1.89
C VAL A 350 11.46 45.85 -3.26
N SER A 351 11.46 44.86 -4.17
CA SER A 351 10.80 45.06 -5.47
C SER A 351 9.31 45.33 -5.28
N TYR A 352 8.81 46.45 -5.79
CA TYR A 352 7.43 46.90 -5.69
C TYR A 352 6.40 45.95 -6.35
N THR A 353 6.84 44.96 -7.08
CA THR A 353 5.95 43.98 -7.74
C THR A 353 5.11 43.14 -6.79
N HIS A 354 5.42 43.10 -5.50
CA HIS A 354 4.66 42.38 -4.48
C HIS A 354 3.78 43.27 -3.59
N LEU A 355 3.83 44.57 -3.73
CA LEU A 355 3.07 45.50 -2.89
C LEU A 355 1.73 45.93 -3.52
N THR A 356 1.51 45.63 -4.76
CA THR A 356 0.22 45.86 -5.42
C THR A 356 -0.53 44.52 -5.50
N LEU A 357 -1.33 44.24 -4.48
CA LEU A 357 -2.47 43.32 -4.67
C LEU A 357 -3.35 43.93 -5.79
N PRO A 358 -3.71 43.18 -6.84
CA PRO A 358 -4.67 43.64 -7.81
C PRO A 358 -5.99 43.86 -7.07
N THR A 359 -6.26 45.11 -6.73
CA THR A 359 -7.63 45.55 -6.39
C THR A 359 -8.47 45.38 -7.64
N LYS A 360 -9.16 44.28 -7.78
CA LYS A 360 -10.30 44.20 -8.66
C LYS A 360 -11.42 45.04 -8.00
N ALA A 361 -11.78 46.13 -8.66
CA ALA A 361 -13.03 46.77 -8.45
C ALA A 361 -14.19 45.82 -8.76
#